data_f29be21d7fad9d8c0b4dd30a84ba39aa
#
_entry.id   f29be21d7fad9d8c0b4dd30a84ba39aa
#
_cell.length_a   1.000
_cell.length_b   1.000
_cell.length_c   1.000
_cell.angle_alpha   90.00
_cell.angle_beta   90.00
_cell.angle_gamma   90.00
#
_symmetry.space_group_name_H-M   'P 1'
#
loop_
_entity.id
_entity.type
_entity.pdbx_description
1 polymer ?
#
loop_
_entity_poly.entity_id
_entity_poly.type
_entity_poly.pdbx_seq_one_letter_code
_entity_poly.pdbx_strand_id
1 'polypeptide(L)'
;MNTVKLNNGIEMPQIGYGVYQVSPAECERCVSDALSVGYRMIDTAQAYHNEEGVGNAVSKSGIDRKEIFLVSKVWISNYGYEKAKASIDESLRKLQTDYIDLMLLHQPFCDRYGAYRALEEAYKEGKLRAIGVSNFYPDHFIDIASNMEIVPAVNQVETHVFDQQTEAQKIMEEFGTHIMSWGPFAEGRNGL
;
A
#
# COMPACT_ATOMS: atom_id res chain seq x y z
N MET A 1 -7.79 -11.92 -13.49
CA MET A 1 -8.08 -11.41 -12.12
C MET A 1 -8.94 -10.17 -12.27
N ASN A 2 -9.94 -9.97 -11.39
CA ASN A 2 -10.73 -8.73 -11.41
C ASN A 2 -9.89 -7.58 -10.87
N THR A 3 -10.07 -6.39 -11.47
CA THR A 3 -9.37 -5.16 -11.08
C THR A 3 -10.36 -4.04 -10.77
N VAL A 4 -9.89 -3.02 -10.09
CA VAL A 4 -10.54 -1.71 -9.99
C VAL A 4 -9.63 -0.65 -10.61
N LYS A 5 -10.22 0.33 -11.26
CA LYS A 5 -9.48 1.43 -11.86
C LYS A 5 -9.35 2.58 -10.87
N LEU A 6 -8.13 2.88 -10.46
CA LEU A 6 -7.82 3.99 -9.55
C LEU A 6 -8.06 5.35 -10.21
N ASN A 7 -8.13 6.43 -9.41
CA ASN A 7 -8.36 7.80 -9.88
C ASN A 7 -7.32 8.31 -10.90
N ASN A 8 -6.13 7.72 -10.91
CA ASN A 8 -5.06 8.02 -11.87
C ASN A 8 -5.04 7.06 -13.09
N GLY A 9 -6.02 6.18 -13.20
CA GLY A 9 -6.18 5.25 -14.34
C GLY A 9 -5.46 3.91 -14.20
N ILE A 10 -4.70 3.69 -13.12
CA ILE A 10 -4.01 2.41 -12.86
C ILE A 10 -5.03 1.34 -12.47
N GLU A 11 -4.87 0.14 -13.04
CA GLU A 11 -5.67 -1.04 -12.70
C GLU A 11 -5.05 -1.75 -11.49
N MET A 12 -5.78 -1.82 -10.38
CA MET A 12 -5.36 -2.49 -9.15
C MET A 12 -6.14 -3.81 -8.99
N PRO A 13 -5.49 -4.95 -8.71
CA PRO A 13 -6.20 -6.20 -8.40
C PRO A 13 -7.14 -6.03 -7.19
N GLN A 14 -8.33 -6.65 -7.25
CA GLN A 14 -9.30 -6.59 -6.16
C GLN A 14 -8.90 -7.47 -4.96
N ILE A 15 -8.05 -8.47 -5.19
CA ILE A 15 -7.61 -9.41 -4.15
C ILE A 15 -6.09 -9.36 -4.08
N GLY A 16 -5.56 -9.17 -2.87
CA GLY A 16 -4.13 -9.17 -2.57
C GLY A 16 -3.78 -10.11 -1.43
N TYR A 17 -2.50 -10.45 -1.36
CA TYR A 17 -1.91 -11.20 -0.26
C TYR A 17 -1.09 -10.26 0.62
N GLY A 18 -1.49 -10.10 1.89
CA GLY A 18 -0.79 -9.29 2.88
C GLY A 18 0.21 -10.11 3.69
N VAL A 19 1.39 -9.53 3.96
CA VAL A 19 2.46 -10.20 4.75
C VAL A 19 2.65 -9.59 6.14
N TYR A 20 1.65 -8.89 6.66
CA TYR A 20 1.68 -8.47 8.07
C TYR A 20 1.77 -9.70 8.98
N GLN A 21 2.62 -9.65 10.02
CA GLN A 21 2.93 -10.74 10.94
C GLN A 21 3.60 -11.99 10.31
N VAL A 22 3.93 -11.96 9.03
CA VAL A 22 4.80 -12.98 8.43
C VAL A 22 6.24 -12.64 8.76
N SER A 23 6.96 -13.56 9.40
CA SER A 23 8.36 -13.32 9.79
C SER A 23 9.26 -13.08 8.57
N PRO A 24 10.34 -12.29 8.68
CA PRO A 24 11.27 -12.10 7.56
C PRO A 24 11.84 -13.42 7.00
N ALA A 25 12.03 -14.42 7.87
CA ALA A 25 12.55 -15.73 7.47
C ALA A 25 11.58 -16.54 6.61
N GLU A 26 10.27 -16.35 6.79
CA GLU A 26 9.23 -17.08 6.07
C GLU A 26 8.65 -16.31 4.89
N CYS A 27 8.90 -15.00 4.82
CA CYS A 27 8.22 -14.11 3.89
C CYS A 27 8.44 -14.52 2.43
N GLU A 28 9.68 -14.84 2.04
CA GLU A 28 9.99 -15.27 0.68
C GLU A 28 9.17 -16.51 0.30
N ARG A 29 9.10 -17.52 1.16
CA ARG A 29 8.31 -18.74 0.92
C ARG A 29 6.83 -18.42 0.80
N CYS A 30 6.26 -17.68 1.77
CA CYS A 30 4.83 -17.36 1.77
C CYS A 30 4.39 -16.57 0.54
N VAL A 31 5.21 -15.61 0.10
CA VAL A 31 4.93 -14.83 -1.12
C VAL A 31 5.07 -15.69 -2.37
N SER A 32 6.07 -16.58 -2.43
CA SER A 32 6.22 -17.53 -3.54
C SER A 32 5.01 -18.46 -3.65
N ASP A 33 4.52 -18.97 -2.52
CA ASP A 33 3.31 -19.80 -2.47
C ASP A 33 2.09 -19.01 -2.96
N ALA A 34 1.90 -17.75 -2.50
CA ALA A 34 0.82 -16.89 -2.94
C ALA A 34 0.85 -16.62 -4.46
N LEU A 35 2.03 -16.31 -5.00
CA LEU A 35 2.20 -16.09 -6.44
C LEU A 35 1.89 -17.37 -7.26
N SER A 36 2.29 -18.54 -6.74
CA SER A 36 2.07 -19.83 -7.40
C SER A 36 0.59 -20.20 -7.53
N VAL A 37 -0.24 -19.82 -6.55
CA VAL A 37 -1.70 -20.04 -6.58
C VAL A 37 -2.48 -18.92 -7.26
N GLY A 38 -1.79 -17.92 -7.84
CA GLY A 38 -2.40 -16.92 -8.72
C GLY A 38 -2.61 -15.55 -8.11
N TYR A 39 -2.18 -15.25 -6.87
CA TYR A 39 -2.14 -13.86 -6.40
C TYR A 39 -1.22 -13.03 -7.28
N ARG A 40 -1.61 -11.77 -7.51
CA ARG A 40 -0.82 -10.81 -8.30
C ARG A 40 -0.68 -9.46 -7.59
N MET A 41 -1.28 -9.27 -6.42
CA MET A 41 -1.06 -8.13 -5.55
C MET A 41 -0.45 -8.63 -4.24
N ILE A 42 0.69 -8.05 -3.84
CA ILE A 42 1.40 -8.35 -2.60
C ILE A 42 1.50 -7.06 -1.78
N ASP A 43 1.01 -7.10 -0.54
CA ASP A 43 0.99 -5.97 0.38
C ASP A 43 1.98 -6.19 1.53
N THR A 44 2.96 -5.29 1.61
CA THR A 44 3.95 -5.22 2.68
C THR A 44 4.02 -3.80 3.27
N ALA A 45 4.99 -3.53 4.13
CA ALA A 45 5.30 -2.21 4.68
C ALA A 45 6.71 -2.17 5.26
N GLN A 46 7.29 -0.97 5.34
CA GLN A 46 8.59 -0.76 6.01
C GLN A 46 8.59 -1.28 7.45
N ALA A 47 7.46 -1.09 8.17
CA ALA A 47 7.30 -1.53 9.56
C ALA A 47 7.26 -3.06 9.73
N TYR A 48 7.03 -3.83 8.67
CA TYR A 48 6.95 -5.29 8.77
C TYR A 48 8.34 -5.95 8.70
N HIS A 49 9.37 -5.19 8.29
CA HIS A 49 10.76 -5.65 8.16
C HIS A 49 10.95 -6.86 7.23
N ASN A 50 10.03 -7.06 6.29
CA ASN A 50 10.04 -8.21 5.38
C ASN A 50 10.01 -7.86 3.89
N GLU A 51 10.25 -6.58 3.53
CA GLU A 51 10.30 -6.12 2.13
C GLU A 51 11.35 -6.90 1.30
N GLU A 52 12.49 -7.27 1.88
CA GLU A 52 13.52 -8.06 1.19
C GLU A 52 13.01 -9.47 0.83
N GLY A 53 12.23 -10.10 1.71
CA GLY A 53 11.60 -11.39 1.44
C GLY A 53 10.59 -11.31 0.29
N VAL A 54 9.81 -10.21 0.24
CA VAL A 54 8.90 -9.93 -0.89
C VAL A 54 9.69 -9.75 -2.18
N GLY A 55 10.75 -8.92 -2.18
CA GLY A 55 11.60 -8.69 -3.35
C GLY A 55 12.23 -9.97 -3.88
N ASN A 56 12.76 -10.82 -2.99
CA ASN A 56 13.32 -12.13 -3.34
C ASN A 56 12.29 -13.04 -4.02
N ALA A 57 11.08 -13.14 -3.46
CA ALA A 57 10.03 -13.98 -4.03
C ALA A 57 9.61 -13.48 -5.43
N VAL A 58 9.41 -12.17 -5.57
CA VAL A 58 9.03 -11.57 -6.86
C VAL A 58 10.10 -11.77 -7.92
N SER A 59 11.37 -11.49 -7.59
CA SER A 59 12.49 -11.62 -8.56
C SER A 59 12.72 -13.07 -9.02
N LYS A 60 12.44 -14.05 -8.16
CA LYS A 60 12.59 -15.49 -8.46
C LYS A 60 11.33 -16.13 -9.06
N SER A 61 10.20 -15.44 -9.08
CA SER A 61 8.91 -16.01 -9.48
C SER A 61 8.81 -16.43 -10.95
N GLY A 62 9.63 -15.84 -11.82
CA GLY A 62 9.53 -15.99 -13.28
C GLY A 62 8.31 -15.26 -13.88
N ILE A 63 7.54 -14.54 -13.08
CA ILE A 63 6.39 -13.73 -13.53
C ILE A 63 6.91 -12.35 -13.96
N ASP A 64 6.40 -11.81 -15.09
CA ASP A 64 6.77 -10.45 -15.48
C ASP A 64 6.41 -9.46 -14.36
N ARG A 65 7.37 -8.60 -13.98
CA ARG A 65 7.16 -7.58 -12.93
C ARG A 65 5.89 -6.74 -13.16
N LYS A 66 5.53 -6.51 -14.42
CA LYS A 66 4.34 -5.74 -14.81
C LYS A 66 3.02 -6.45 -14.48
N GLU A 67 3.05 -7.74 -14.28
CA GLU A 67 1.88 -8.54 -13.87
C GLU A 67 1.70 -8.56 -12.35
N ILE A 68 2.68 -8.08 -11.57
CA ILE A 68 2.65 -8.06 -10.12
C ILE A 68 2.43 -6.63 -9.64
N PHE A 69 1.43 -6.45 -8.77
CA PHE A 69 1.10 -5.18 -8.13
C PHE A 69 1.69 -5.17 -6.71
N LEU A 70 2.75 -4.39 -6.49
CA LEU A 70 3.41 -4.27 -5.18
C LEU A 70 2.87 -3.08 -4.41
N VAL A 71 2.48 -3.33 -3.16
CA VAL A 71 2.08 -2.30 -2.20
C VAL A 71 3.09 -2.27 -1.06
N SER A 72 3.59 -1.08 -0.71
CA SER A 72 4.35 -0.86 0.52
C SER A 72 3.89 0.43 1.21
N LYS A 73 4.41 0.69 2.41
CA LYS A 73 3.96 1.80 3.25
C LYS A 73 5.14 2.45 3.95
N VAL A 74 5.21 3.79 3.89
CA VAL A 74 6.19 4.57 4.65
C VAL A 74 5.80 4.55 6.14
N TRP A 75 6.71 4.13 7.00
CA TRP A 75 6.47 4.10 8.44
C TRP A 75 6.70 5.46 9.10
N ILE A 76 6.01 5.74 10.19
CA ILE A 76 6.02 7.05 10.89
C ILE A 76 7.41 7.55 11.30
N SER A 77 8.37 6.66 11.60
CA SER A 77 9.76 7.06 11.90
C SER A 77 10.50 7.68 10.71
N ASN A 78 10.00 7.43 9.51
CA ASN A 78 10.52 7.94 8.25
C ASN A 78 9.70 9.13 7.71
N TYR A 79 8.78 9.69 8.48
CA TYR A 79 8.01 10.86 8.08
C TYR A 79 8.84 12.14 8.09
N GLY A 80 8.36 13.14 7.33
CA GLY A 80 9.11 14.31 6.90
C GLY A 80 9.70 14.09 5.51
N TYR A 81 9.88 15.16 4.74
CA TYR A 81 10.20 15.09 3.32
C TYR A 81 11.48 14.29 3.02
N GLU A 82 12.63 14.68 3.62
CA GLU A 82 13.93 14.06 3.32
C GLU A 82 14.00 12.59 3.76
N LYS A 83 13.44 12.29 4.92
CA LYS A 83 13.42 10.91 5.44
C LYS A 83 12.52 10.02 4.61
N ALA A 84 11.34 10.51 4.24
CA ALA A 84 10.42 9.75 3.41
C ALA A 84 11.02 9.46 2.04
N LYS A 85 11.64 10.47 1.40
CA LYS A 85 12.35 10.32 0.12
C LYS A 85 13.43 9.24 0.20
N ALA A 86 14.32 9.31 1.17
CA ALA A 86 15.36 8.29 1.38
C ALA A 86 14.77 6.90 1.66
N SER A 87 13.67 6.82 2.42
CA SER A 87 13.02 5.55 2.75
C SER A 87 12.31 4.90 1.57
N ILE A 88 11.80 5.69 0.61
CA ILE A 88 11.23 5.18 -0.65
C ILE A 88 12.33 4.50 -1.48
N ASP A 89 13.48 5.14 -1.64
CA ASP A 89 14.62 4.55 -2.36
C ASP A 89 15.11 3.26 -1.68
N GLU A 90 15.10 3.21 -0.36
CA GLU A 90 15.44 1.99 0.40
C GLU A 90 14.39 0.88 0.21
N SER A 91 13.10 1.21 0.16
CA SER A 91 12.04 0.23 -0.16
C SER A 91 12.19 -0.33 -1.57
N LEU A 92 12.49 0.50 -2.57
CA LEU A 92 12.78 0.06 -3.93
C LEU A 92 13.96 -0.92 -3.97
N ARG A 93 15.04 -0.59 -3.25
CA ARG A 93 16.22 -1.46 -3.14
C ARG A 93 15.87 -2.81 -2.52
N LYS A 94 15.13 -2.84 -1.40
CA LYS A 94 14.70 -4.07 -0.71
C LYS A 94 13.76 -4.91 -1.56
N LEU A 95 12.82 -4.26 -2.24
CA LEU A 95 11.87 -4.92 -3.14
C LEU A 95 12.50 -5.32 -4.49
N GLN A 96 13.77 -4.94 -4.76
CA GLN A 96 14.53 -5.26 -5.97
C GLN A 96 13.78 -4.86 -7.25
N THR A 97 13.24 -3.64 -7.27
CA THR A 97 12.42 -3.14 -8.37
C THR A 97 12.67 -1.65 -8.61
N ASP A 98 12.47 -1.20 -9.85
CA ASP A 98 12.62 0.21 -10.22
C ASP A 98 11.38 1.04 -9.90
N TYR A 99 10.24 0.39 -9.61
CA TYR A 99 9.01 1.07 -9.25
C TYR A 99 8.14 0.25 -8.28
N ILE A 100 7.35 0.94 -7.45
CA ILE A 100 6.30 0.37 -6.59
C ILE A 100 4.95 0.78 -7.18
N ASP A 101 3.99 -0.15 -7.24
CA ASP A 101 2.68 0.11 -7.84
C ASP A 101 1.81 1.01 -6.96
N LEU A 102 1.87 0.84 -5.64
CA LEU A 102 1.16 1.69 -4.69
C LEU A 102 1.99 1.89 -3.42
N MET A 103 2.28 3.15 -3.09
CA MET A 103 2.96 3.51 -1.83
C MET A 103 2.01 4.32 -0.96
N LEU A 104 1.87 3.90 0.30
CA LEU A 104 0.97 4.52 1.26
C LEU A 104 1.73 5.22 2.39
N LEU A 105 1.19 6.29 2.94
CA LEU A 105 1.51 6.70 4.32
C LEU A 105 0.81 5.74 5.28
N HIS A 106 1.57 5.09 6.18
CA HIS A 106 1.04 3.99 7.00
C HIS A 106 0.07 4.46 8.10
N GLN A 107 0.26 5.68 8.65
CA GLN A 107 -0.49 6.23 9.76
C GLN A 107 -0.64 7.76 9.63
N PRO A 108 -1.69 8.39 10.22
CA PRO A 108 -1.95 9.82 10.09
C PRO A 108 -1.16 10.70 11.07
N PHE A 109 0.00 10.26 11.55
CA PHE A 109 0.77 10.94 12.61
C PHE A 109 1.98 11.70 12.07
N CYS A 110 2.66 12.43 12.94
CA CYS A 110 3.91 13.15 12.65
C CYS A 110 3.82 14.14 11.47
N ASP A 111 4.94 14.43 10.80
CA ASP A 111 4.98 15.27 9.58
C ASP A 111 4.50 14.50 8.35
N ARG A 112 3.19 14.20 8.33
CA ARG A 112 2.55 13.54 7.19
C ARG A 112 2.58 14.37 5.90
N TYR A 113 2.56 15.69 6.01
CA TYR A 113 2.61 16.56 4.83
C TYR A 113 3.96 16.51 4.12
N GLY A 114 5.06 16.59 4.89
CA GLY A 114 6.40 16.42 4.31
C GLY A 114 6.56 15.04 3.68
N ALA A 115 6.10 13.99 4.37
CA ALA A 115 6.14 12.63 3.84
C ALA A 115 5.29 12.46 2.57
N TYR A 116 4.08 13.05 2.52
CA TYR A 116 3.23 12.96 1.34
C TYR A 116 3.82 13.69 0.13
N ARG A 117 4.45 14.87 0.32
CA ARG A 117 5.18 15.56 -0.75
C ARG A 117 6.32 14.71 -1.33
N ALA A 118 7.00 13.93 -0.50
CA ALA A 118 7.99 12.97 -0.99
C ALA A 118 7.36 11.85 -1.84
N LEU A 119 6.16 11.38 -1.49
CA LEU A 119 5.39 10.45 -2.33
C LEU A 119 5.01 11.10 -3.68
N GLU A 120 4.53 12.36 -3.67
CA GLU A 120 4.17 13.11 -4.88
C GLU A 120 5.37 13.29 -5.83
N GLU A 121 6.55 13.59 -5.29
CA GLU A 121 7.77 13.70 -6.07
C GLU A 121 8.17 12.35 -6.68
N ALA A 122 8.21 11.30 -5.87
CA ALA A 122 8.53 9.95 -6.35
C ALA A 122 7.52 9.43 -7.39
N TYR A 123 6.25 9.82 -7.29
CA TYR A 123 5.23 9.56 -8.30
C TYR A 123 5.55 10.29 -9.62
N LYS A 124 5.90 11.57 -9.56
CA LYS A 124 6.28 12.37 -10.74
C LYS A 124 7.57 11.86 -11.40
N GLU A 125 8.49 11.31 -10.60
CA GLU A 125 9.72 10.65 -11.08
C GLU A 125 9.46 9.25 -11.67
N GLY A 126 8.25 8.71 -11.56
CA GLY A 126 7.89 7.37 -12.04
C GLY A 126 8.35 6.22 -11.14
N LYS A 127 8.88 6.50 -9.96
CA LYS A 127 9.23 5.51 -8.94
C LYS A 127 7.99 4.87 -8.29
N LEU A 128 6.89 5.62 -8.23
CA LEU A 128 5.60 5.18 -7.70
C LEU A 128 4.54 5.30 -8.79
N ARG A 129 3.74 4.26 -9.02
CA ARG A 129 2.66 4.31 -10.01
C ARG A 129 1.37 4.88 -9.45
N ALA A 130 1.13 4.69 -8.16
CA ALA A 130 0.04 5.30 -7.40
C ALA A 130 0.50 5.61 -5.99
N ILE A 131 -0.12 6.61 -5.37
CA ILE A 131 0.14 7.00 -3.99
C ILE A 131 -1.16 7.09 -3.20
N GLY A 132 -1.08 6.87 -1.90
CA GLY A 132 -2.24 6.90 -1.04
C GLY A 132 -1.89 6.95 0.44
N VAL A 133 -2.86 6.61 1.25
CA VAL A 133 -2.76 6.67 2.71
C VAL A 133 -3.32 5.39 3.35
N SER A 134 -3.03 5.17 4.63
CA SER A 134 -3.57 4.06 5.41
C SER A 134 -3.94 4.56 6.81
N ASN A 135 -5.07 4.12 7.32
CA ASN A 135 -5.63 4.53 8.62
C ASN A 135 -5.96 6.03 8.72
N PHE A 136 -6.17 6.70 7.60
CA PHE A 136 -6.65 8.08 7.56
C PHE A 136 -8.18 8.06 7.62
N TYR A 137 -8.73 8.12 8.83
CA TYR A 137 -10.16 8.25 9.04
C TYR A 137 -10.66 9.63 8.59
N PRO A 138 -11.98 9.88 8.47
CA PRO A 138 -12.54 10.97 7.66
C PRO A 138 -11.87 12.33 7.80
N ASP A 139 -11.58 12.78 9.01
CA ASP A 139 -10.96 14.10 9.26
C ASP A 139 -9.53 14.20 8.70
N HIS A 140 -8.70 13.18 8.96
CA HIS A 140 -7.34 13.12 8.45
C HIS A 140 -7.30 12.88 6.93
N PHE A 141 -8.25 12.11 6.41
CA PHE A 141 -8.35 11.85 4.98
C PHE A 141 -8.74 13.12 4.22
N ILE A 142 -9.81 13.81 4.64
CA ILE A 142 -10.25 15.06 4.02
C ILE A 142 -9.13 16.10 4.05
N ASP A 143 -8.40 16.19 5.16
CA ASP A 143 -7.30 17.12 5.32
C ASP A 143 -6.20 16.88 4.28
N ILE A 144 -5.71 15.65 4.10
CA ILE A 144 -4.71 15.33 3.07
C ILE A 144 -5.29 15.49 1.67
N ALA A 145 -6.46 14.96 1.38
CA ALA A 145 -7.05 14.98 0.05
C ALA A 145 -7.34 16.40 -0.46
N SER A 146 -7.63 17.34 0.48
CA SER A 146 -7.94 18.74 0.14
C SER A 146 -6.72 19.65 0.05
N ASN A 147 -5.59 19.30 0.68
CA ASN A 147 -4.44 20.18 0.82
C ASN A 147 -3.19 19.73 0.05
N MET A 148 -3.19 18.51 -0.50
CA MET A 148 -2.08 18.01 -1.29
C MET A 148 -2.38 18.10 -2.78
N GLU A 149 -1.33 18.13 -3.61
CA GLU A 149 -1.45 18.29 -5.06
C GLU A 149 -2.09 17.06 -5.74
N ILE A 150 -1.74 15.87 -5.25
CA ILE A 150 -2.22 14.59 -5.79
C ILE A 150 -3.16 13.96 -4.77
N VAL A 151 -4.42 13.79 -5.14
CA VAL A 151 -5.41 13.12 -4.30
C VAL A 151 -5.00 11.65 -4.09
N PRO A 152 -5.04 11.12 -2.84
CA PRO A 152 -4.77 9.72 -2.58
C PRO A 152 -5.61 8.80 -3.47
N ALA A 153 -4.97 7.85 -4.17
CA ALA A 153 -5.68 6.89 -5.00
C ALA A 153 -6.39 5.82 -4.16
N VAL A 154 -5.82 5.52 -2.99
CA VAL A 154 -6.30 4.51 -2.05
C VAL A 154 -6.19 5.02 -0.63
N ASN A 155 -7.16 4.68 0.20
CA ASN A 155 -7.05 4.72 1.66
C ASN A 155 -7.26 3.30 2.19
N GLN A 156 -6.21 2.70 2.77
CA GLN A 156 -6.27 1.36 3.35
C GLN A 156 -6.65 1.43 4.82
N VAL A 157 -7.82 0.91 5.18
CA VAL A 157 -8.37 0.96 6.54
C VAL A 157 -8.89 -0.41 6.98
N GLU A 158 -9.07 -0.62 8.28
CA GLU A 158 -9.79 -1.80 8.78
C GLU A 158 -11.18 -1.83 8.19
N THR A 159 -11.49 -2.91 7.46
CA THR A 159 -12.81 -3.06 6.84
C THR A 159 -13.17 -4.53 6.74
N HIS A 160 -14.28 -4.91 7.35
CA HIS A 160 -14.80 -6.28 7.40
C HIS A 160 -16.30 -6.26 7.72
N VAL A 161 -16.94 -7.42 7.82
CA VAL A 161 -18.41 -7.52 8.01
C VAL A 161 -18.93 -6.84 9.29
N PHE A 162 -18.07 -6.66 10.31
CA PHE A 162 -18.45 -5.99 11.56
C PHE A 162 -18.10 -4.49 11.58
N ASP A 163 -17.22 -4.04 10.68
CA ASP A 163 -16.84 -2.64 10.51
C ASP A 163 -16.70 -2.31 9.02
N GLN A 164 -17.80 -1.88 8.43
CA GLN A 164 -17.91 -1.69 6.98
C GLN A 164 -17.42 -0.33 6.49
N GLN A 165 -17.08 0.60 7.38
CA GLN A 165 -16.59 1.94 7.04
C GLN A 165 -17.51 2.72 6.07
N THR A 166 -18.84 2.52 6.16
CA THR A 166 -19.80 3.02 5.17
C THR A 166 -19.77 4.54 4.99
N GLU A 167 -19.58 5.30 6.08
CA GLU A 167 -19.47 6.77 5.99
C GLU A 167 -18.12 7.20 5.42
N ALA A 168 -17.03 6.58 5.86
CA ALA A 168 -15.71 6.87 5.35
C ALA A 168 -15.61 6.54 3.84
N GLN A 169 -16.24 5.46 3.40
CA GLN A 169 -16.29 5.08 1.98
C GLN A 169 -16.96 6.16 1.14
N LYS A 170 -18.12 6.69 1.56
CA LYS A 170 -18.81 7.76 0.84
C LYS A 170 -17.93 9.00 0.68
N ILE A 171 -17.24 9.40 1.75
CA ILE A 171 -16.33 10.54 1.71
C ILE A 171 -15.17 10.28 0.73
N MET A 172 -14.58 9.10 0.77
CA MET A 172 -13.50 8.73 -0.17
C MET A 172 -13.97 8.74 -1.62
N GLU A 173 -15.20 8.27 -1.89
CA GLU A 173 -15.81 8.27 -3.23
C GLU A 173 -15.96 9.69 -3.80
N GLU A 174 -16.27 10.70 -2.97
CA GLU A 174 -16.37 12.11 -3.39
C GLU A 174 -15.02 12.64 -3.93
N PHE A 175 -13.90 12.11 -3.46
CA PHE A 175 -12.55 12.44 -3.93
C PHE A 175 -12.03 11.47 -5.02
N GLY A 176 -12.81 10.45 -5.37
CA GLY A 176 -12.39 9.40 -6.31
C GLY A 176 -11.34 8.44 -5.71
N THR A 177 -11.24 8.37 -4.38
CA THR A 177 -10.34 7.49 -3.66
C THR A 177 -10.99 6.13 -3.39
N HIS A 178 -10.28 5.04 -3.69
CA HIS A 178 -10.76 3.69 -3.37
C HIS A 178 -10.42 3.29 -1.93
N ILE A 179 -11.39 2.65 -1.27
CA ILE A 179 -11.14 1.96 -0.01
C ILE A 179 -10.42 0.63 -0.28
N MET A 180 -9.41 0.31 0.53
CA MET A 180 -8.74 -0.99 0.53
C MET A 180 -8.81 -1.56 1.94
N SER A 181 -9.23 -2.82 2.06
CA SER A 181 -9.39 -3.45 3.37
C SER A 181 -8.09 -4.03 3.89
N TRP A 182 -7.70 -3.69 5.13
CA TRP A 182 -6.89 -4.58 5.91
C TRP A 182 -7.77 -5.31 6.94
N GLY A 183 -7.38 -6.53 7.32
CA GLY A 183 -8.14 -7.38 8.23
C GLY A 183 -9.53 -7.80 7.70
N PRO A 184 -9.71 -8.16 6.41
CA PRO A 184 -11.05 -8.43 5.84
C PRO A 184 -11.79 -9.60 6.53
N PHE A 185 -11.06 -10.44 7.25
CA PHE A 185 -11.60 -11.52 8.07
C PHE A 185 -11.60 -11.20 9.59
N ALA A 186 -11.55 -9.90 9.96
CA ALA A 186 -11.50 -9.44 11.34
C ALA A 186 -10.42 -10.14 12.19
N GLU A 187 -9.27 -10.46 11.59
CA GLU A 187 -8.15 -11.21 12.21
C GLU A 187 -8.56 -12.56 12.80
N GLY A 188 -9.58 -13.22 12.24
CA GLY A 188 -10.14 -14.48 12.74
C GLY A 188 -10.99 -14.32 14.01
N ARG A 189 -11.33 -13.10 14.41
CA ARG A 189 -12.24 -12.85 15.54
C ARG A 189 -13.66 -13.33 15.18
N ASN A 190 -14.38 -13.78 16.17
CA ASN A 190 -15.78 -14.24 16.02
C ASN A 190 -15.98 -15.39 15.01
N GLY A 191 -14.94 -16.17 14.73
CA GLY A 191 -15.04 -17.36 13.87
C GLY A 191 -15.11 -17.08 12.37
N LEU A 192 -14.65 -15.91 11.94
CA LEU A 192 -14.48 -15.56 10.52
C LEU A 192 -13.16 -16.09 9.96
#